data_c417b000b58ae4d940a81fdee9350b7f
#
_entry.id   c417b000b58ae4d940a81fdee9350b7f
#
_cell.length_a   1.000
_cell.length_b   1.000
_cell.length_c   1.000
_cell.angle_alpha   90.00
_cell.angle_beta   90.00
_cell.angle_gamma   90.00
#
_symmetry.space_group_name_H-M   'P 1'
#
loop_
_entity.id
_entity.type
_entity.pdbx_description
1 polymer ?
#
loop_
_entity_poly.entity_id
_entity_poly.type
_entity_poly.pdbx_seq_one_letter_code
_entity_poly.pdbx_strand_id
1 'polypeptide(L)'
;MMKIIAHRGGKVGKENSLEAFLAAIDMGADLVECDVRKTKDGAYVIFHDKGFKRLANSAAAVTDVTLGEMAEILEKSGRTVLTFDELAAGYHEATPILLHIKTAEADETLARRIVDSGLPIVVGVSSLEMLHCMAKYLPPERILAFMESHDLAKAYYDGGAGIIRLWENWLGRITPAEVKAICPNAKVFIMACRIDWKDTKEITLSDMDGSGESLDKCLALGADGVLMNDMQIALTWRK
;
A
#
# COMPACT_ATOMS: atom_id res chain seq x y z
N MET A 1 13.71 13.78 6.90
CA MET A 1 12.69 13.39 7.90
C MET A 1 12.04 12.11 7.41
N MET A 2 11.82 11.09 8.29
CA MET A 2 11.13 9.85 7.95
C MET A 2 9.67 10.14 7.60
N LYS A 3 9.18 9.58 6.47
CA LYS A 3 7.81 9.77 6.00
C LYS A 3 6.83 8.89 6.76
N ILE A 4 5.62 9.38 6.98
CA ILE A 4 4.48 8.60 7.50
C ILE A 4 3.52 8.33 6.37
N ILE A 5 3.21 7.06 6.16
CA ILE A 5 2.31 6.59 5.11
C ILE A 5 1.06 6.01 5.77
N ALA A 6 -0.10 6.61 5.50
CA ALA A 6 -1.38 6.17 6.04
C ALA A 6 -1.87 4.93 5.29
N HIS A 7 -1.68 3.73 5.87
CA HIS A 7 -2.07 2.45 5.30
C HIS A 7 -3.59 2.38 5.15
N ARG A 8 -4.09 2.21 3.91
CA ARG A 8 -5.51 2.25 3.51
C ARG A 8 -6.25 3.51 3.95
N GLY A 9 -5.54 4.66 4.03
CA GLY A 9 -6.08 5.91 4.53
C GLY A 9 -6.05 6.07 6.05
N GLY A 10 -5.40 5.14 6.78
CA GLY A 10 -5.35 5.18 8.24
C GLY A 10 -6.68 4.78 8.92
N LYS A 11 -6.72 4.82 10.24
CA LYS A 11 -7.94 4.53 11.04
C LYS A 11 -8.83 5.77 11.23
N VAL A 12 -8.90 6.66 10.26
CA VAL A 12 -9.65 7.93 10.38
C VAL A 12 -11.00 7.90 9.64
N GLY A 13 -11.31 6.79 8.96
CA GLY A 13 -12.55 6.60 8.20
C GLY A 13 -12.70 5.15 7.72
N LYS A 14 -13.56 4.96 6.73
CA LYS A 14 -13.67 3.66 6.04
C LYS A 14 -12.41 3.41 5.22
N GLU A 15 -11.74 2.28 5.43
CA GLU A 15 -10.54 1.92 4.67
C GLU A 15 -10.74 2.03 3.16
N ASN A 16 -9.70 2.44 2.44
CA ASN A 16 -9.71 2.52 0.98
C ASN A 16 -10.82 3.46 0.43
N SER A 17 -11.09 4.57 1.11
CA SER A 17 -12.03 5.60 0.66
C SER A 17 -11.33 6.95 0.51
N LEU A 18 -11.84 7.78 -0.41
CA LEU A 18 -11.33 9.13 -0.64
C LEU A 18 -11.41 9.98 0.64
N GLU A 19 -12.50 9.84 1.40
CA GLU A 19 -12.68 10.53 2.68
C GLU A 19 -11.56 10.19 3.68
N ALA A 20 -11.22 8.91 3.81
CA ALA A 20 -10.13 8.48 4.71
C ALA A 20 -8.76 9.01 4.23
N PHE A 21 -8.52 9.09 2.92
CA PHE A 21 -7.28 9.63 2.39
C PHE A 21 -7.14 11.12 2.72
N LEU A 22 -8.17 11.92 2.47
CA LEU A 22 -8.17 13.34 2.78
C LEU A 22 -8.00 13.60 4.29
N ALA A 23 -8.73 12.86 5.13
CA ALA A 23 -8.59 12.98 6.58
C ALA A 23 -7.19 12.61 7.08
N ALA A 24 -6.54 11.58 6.49
CA ALA A 24 -5.16 11.22 6.83
C ALA A 24 -4.16 12.31 6.42
N ILE A 25 -4.38 12.97 5.28
CA ILE A 25 -3.57 14.11 4.82
C ILE A 25 -3.71 15.29 5.80
N ASP A 26 -4.92 15.62 6.21
CA ASP A 26 -5.19 16.67 7.22
C ASP A 26 -4.49 16.36 8.57
N MET A 27 -4.32 15.10 8.89
CA MET A 27 -3.55 14.64 10.05
C MET A 27 -2.03 14.60 9.82
N GLY A 28 -1.56 15.00 8.63
CA GLY A 28 -0.13 15.13 8.33
C GLY A 28 0.52 13.87 7.75
N ALA A 29 -0.24 12.99 7.09
CA ALA A 29 0.34 11.92 6.31
C ALA A 29 1.19 12.47 5.15
N ASP A 30 2.39 11.90 4.92
CA ASP A 30 3.23 12.26 3.78
C ASP A 30 2.85 11.51 2.51
N LEU A 31 2.21 10.35 2.65
CA LEU A 31 1.58 9.57 1.60
C LEU A 31 0.31 8.91 2.17
N VAL A 32 -0.65 8.65 1.32
CA VAL A 32 -1.76 7.75 1.60
C VAL A 32 -1.57 6.46 0.81
N GLU A 33 -1.81 5.33 1.44
CA GLU A 33 -1.74 4.05 0.74
C GLU A 33 -3.14 3.50 0.50
N CYS A 34 -3.31 2.87 -0.65
CA CYS A 34 -4.52 2.16 -1.02
C CYS A 34 -4.21 0.96 -1.92
N ASP A 35 -5.19 0.07 -2.03
CA ASP A 35 -5.06 -1.17 -2.78
C ASP A 35 -5.91 -1.14 -4.05
N VAL A 36 -5.38 -1.63 -5.17
CA VAL A 36 -6.15 -1.78 -6.40
C VAL A 36 -6.32 -3.24 -6.79
N ARG A 37 -7.55 -3.61 -7.14
CA ARG A 37 -7.94 -4.91 -7.72
C ARG A 37 -8.71 -4.71 -9.01
N LYS A 38 -8.88 -5.81 -9.74
CA LYS A 38 -9.64 -5.85 -10.99
C LYS A 38 -10.85 -6.77 -10.83
N THR A 39 -12.02 -6.28 -11.19
CA THR A 39 -13.27 -7.07 -11.21
C THR A 39 -13.33 -7.98 -12.42
N LYS A 40 -14.33 -8.88 -12.46
CA LYS A 40 -14.61 -9.79 -13.56
C LYS A 40 -14.80 -9.08 -14.91
N ASP A 41 -15.45 -7.95 -14.91
CA ASP A 41 -15.69 -7.11 -16.10
C ASP A 41 -14.57 -6.10 -16.40
N GLY A 42 -13.43 -6.20 -15.66
CA GLY A 42 -12.22 -5.44 -15.92
C GLY A 42 -12.16 -4.06 -15.28
N ALA A 43 -13.10 -3.68 -14.40
CA ALA A 43 -13.02 -2.43 -13.68
C ALA A 43 -11.92 -2.49 -12.62
N TYR A 44 -11.16 -1.39 -12.47
CA TYR A 44 -10.18 -1.23 -11.38
C TYR A 44 -10.85 -0.59 -10.19
N VAL A 45 -10.78 -1.28 -9.03
CA VAL A 45 -11.47 -0.88 -7.79
C VAL A 45 -10.47 -0.75 -6.65
N ILE A 46 -10.68 0.25 -5.80
CA ILE A 46 -9.86 0.49 -4.62
C ILE A 46 -10.36 -0.41 -3.49
N PHE A 47 -9.70 -1.57 -3.33
CA PHE A 47 -10.16 -2.64 -2.44
C PHE A 47 -9.02 -3.59 -2.05
N HIS A 48 -8.91 -3.91 -0.74
CA HIS A 48 -7.80 -4.74 -0.25
C HIS A 48 -8.02 -6.23 -0.45
N ASP A 49 -9.14 -6.77 0.05
CA ASP A 49 -9.34 -8.21 0.20
C ASP A 49 -9.54 -8.91 -1.16
N LYS A 50 -9.24 -10.20 -1.23
CA LYS A 50 -9.56 -11.01 -2.41
C LYS A 50 -11.09 -11.19 -2.59
N GLY A 51 -11.85 -11.04 -1.51
CA GLY A 51 -13.30 -11.21 -1.50
C GLY A 51 -13.97 -10.40 -0.40
N PHE A 52 -15.27 -10.59 -0.23
CA PHE A 52 -16.11 -9.72 0.59
C PHE A 52 -16.41 -10.27 1.99
N LYS A 53 -15.77 -11.39 2.41
CA LYS A 53 -16.11 -12.06 3.67
C LYS A 53 -15.94 -11.14 4.89
N ARG A 54 -14.84 -10.41 4.99
CA ARG A 54 -14.55 -9.53 6.13
C ARG A 54 -15.47 -8.31 6.18
N LEU A 55 -15.74 -7.69 5.03
CA LEU A 55 -16.42 -6.39 4.97
C LEU A 55 -17.93 -6.49 4.73
N ALA A 56 -18.42 -7.57 4.09
CA ALA A 56 -19.83 -7.71 3.71
C ALA A 56 -20.40 -9.12 3.96
N ASN A 57 -19.67 -9.99 4.69
CA ASN A 57 -20.05 -11.38 4.98
C ASN A 57 -20.50 -12.20 3.73
N SER A 58 -19.98 -11.86 2.56
CA SER A 58 -20.21 -12.57 1.30
C SER A 58 -19.01 -13.48 0.96
N ALA A 59 -19.27 -14.67 0.42
CA ALA A 59 -18.24 -15.62 0.01
C ALA A 59 -17.67 -15.31 -1.39
N ALA A 60 -18.24 -14.38 -2.13
CA ALA A 60 -17.77 -14.02 -3.47
C ALA A 60 -16.36 -13.41 -3.45
N ALA A 61 -15.60 -13.63 -4.53
CA ALA A 61 -14.31 -12.97 -4.76
C ALA A 61 -14.49 -11.78 -5.71
N VAL A 62 -13.58 -10.80 -5.62
CA VAL A 62 -13.61 -9.60 -6.49
C VAL A 62 -13.51 -9.99 -7.96
N THR A 63 -12.68 -10.99 -8.28
CA THR A 63 -12.48 -11.48 -9.64
C THR A 63 -13.70 -12.21 -10.24
N ASP A 64 -14.67 -12.61 -9.41
CA ASP A 64 -15.82 -13.40 -9.82
C ASP A 64 -17.07 -12.56 -10.07
N VAL A 65 -17.04 -11.29 -9.69
CA VAL A 65 -18.16 -10.35 -9.77
C VAL A 65 -17.84 -9.14 -10.67
N THR A 66 -18.87 -8.61 -11.30
CA THR A 66 -18.82 -7.32 -12.01
C THR A 66 -18.79 -6.15 -11.03
N LEU A 67 -18.44 -4.95 -11.51
CA LEU A 67 -18.48 -3.73 -10.70
C LEU A 67 -19.90 -3.49 -10.10
N GLY A 68 -20.95 -3.74 -10.89
CA GLY A 68 -22.34 -3.59 -10.41
C GLY A 68 -22.67 -4.56 -9.28
N GLU A 69 -22.33 -5.85 -9.43
CA GLU A 69 -22.54 -6.87 -8.40
C GLU A 69 -21.72 -6.57 -7.13
N MET A 70 -20.48 -6.08 -7.29
CA MET A 70 -19.66 -5.62 -6.17
C MET A 70 -20.31 -4.46 -5.40
N ALA A 71 -20.86 -3.48 -6.11
CA ALA A 71 -21.57 -2.35 -5.51
C ALA A 71 -22.77 -2.83 -4.68
N GLU A 72 -23.59 -3.74 -5.21
CA GLU A 72 -24.73 -4.33 -4.48
C GLU A 72 -24.32 -5.11 -3.22
N ILE A 73 -23.18 -5.83 -3.28
CA ILE A 73 -22.65 -6.57 -2.13
C ILE A 73 -22.21 -5.60 -1.02
N LEU A 74 -21.49 -4.54 -1.37
CA LEU A 74 -20.96 -3.57 -0.43
C LEU A 74 -22.05 -2.67 0.16
N GLU A 75 -23.05 -2.28 -0.63
CA GLU A 75 -24.17 -1.45 -0.17
C GLU A 75 -24.93 -2.12 0.99
N LYS A 76 -25.13 -3.44 0.96
CA LYS A 76 -25.76 -4.20 2.05
C LYS A 76 -25.02 -4.07 3.39
N SER A 77 -23.75 -3.70 3.37
CA SER A 77 -22.92 -3.44 4.56
C SER A 77 -22.68 -1.95 4.82
N GLY A 78 -23.42 -1.08 4.13
CA GLY A 78 -23.31 0.38 4.26
C GLY A 78 -21.98 0.93 3.71
N ARG A 79 -21.38 0.24 2.73
CA ARG A 79 -20.15 0.64 2.05
C ARG A 79 -20.41 0.97 0.59
N THR A 80 -19.59 1.85 0.05
CA THR A 80 -19.55 2.14 -1.38
C THR A 80 -18.26 1.57 -1.98
N VAL A 81 -18.27 1.23 -3.26
CA VAL A 81 -17.06 0.94 -4.01
C VAL A 81 -16.47 2.26 -4.50
N LEU A 82 -15.14 2.37 -4.44
CA LEU A 82 -14.38 3.44 -5.07
C LEU A 82 -13.62 2.82 -6.25
N THR A 83 -13.88 3.28 -7.47
CA THR A 83 -13.10 2.89 -8.65
C THR A 83 -11.82 3.70 -8.77
N PHE A 84 -10.84 3.20 -9.55
CA PHE A 84 -9.64 3.97 -9.87
C PHE A 84 -9.98 5.27 -10.63
N ASP A 85 -10.97 5.23 -11.52
CA ASP A 85 -11.38 6.39 -12.30
C ASP A 85 -12.04 7.46 -11.40
N GLU A 86 -12.86 7.05 -10.42
CA GLU A 86 -13.42 7.97 -9.42
C GLU A 86 -12.35 8.53 -8.48
N LEU A 87 -11.37 7.70 -8.09
CA LEU A 87 -10.19 8.18 -7.34
C LEU A 87 -9.44 9.23 -8.16
N ALA A 88 -9.18 8.96 -9.44
CA ALA A 88 -8.48 9.89 -10.32
C ALA A 88 -9.24 11.21 -10.52
N ALA A 89 -10.57 11.14 -10.62
CA ALA A 89 -11.40 12.32 -10.77
C ALA A 89 -11.60 13.13 -9.48
N GLY A 90 -11.53 12.49 -8.31
CA GLY A 90 -11.81 13.12 -7.02
C GLY A 90 -10.58 13.49 -6.19
N TYR A 91 -9.40 12.98 -6.51
CA TYR A 91 -8.18 13.27 -5.75
C TYR A 91 -7.42 14.44 -6.36
N HIS A 92 -7.38 15.55 -5.65
CA HIS A 92 -6.75 16.80 -6.10
C HIS A 92 -5.56 17.23 -5.24
N GLU A 93 -5.07 16.35 -4.36
CA GLU A 93 -4.00 16.65 -3.44
C GLU A 93 -2.62 16.46 -4.07
N ALA A 94 -1.63 17.25 -3.62
CA ALA A 94 -0.23 17.09 -3.99
C ALA A 94 0.44 15.92 -3.23
N THR A 95 -0.18 15.43 -2.15
CA THR A 95 0.30 14.29 -1.36
C THR A 95 0.29 13.03 -2.22
N PRO A 96 1.42 12.29 -2.35
CA PRO A 96 1.43 11.11 -3.20
C PRO A 96 0.57 9.96 -2.68
N ILE A 97 0.00 9.20 -3.62
CA ILE A 97 -0.70 7.94 -3.33
C ILE A 97 0.30 6.78 -3.54
N LEU A 98 0.41 5.89 -2.55
CA LEU A 98 1.04 4.58 -2.72
C LEU A 98 -0.04 3.58 -3.12
N LEU A 99 -0.14 3.27 -4.42
CA LEU A 99 -1.14 2.36 -4.99
C LEU A 99 -0.59 0.93 -5.03
N HIS A 100 -1.01 0.08 -4.09
CA HIS A 100 -0.62 -1.33 -4.04
C HIS A 100 -1.43 -2.17 -5.02
N ILE A 101 -0.78 -2.67 -6.06
CA ILE A 101 -1.39 -3.53 -7.08
C ILE A 101 -1.48 -4.96 -6.55
N LYS A 102 -2.71 -5.48 -6.40
CA LYS A 102 -2.98 -6.78 -5.78
C LYS A 102 -2.98 -7.95 -6.76
N THR A 103 -2.74 -7.73 -8.03
CA THR A 103 -2.53 -8.78 -9.04
C THR A 103 -1.03 -8.99 -9.25
N ALA A 104 -0.64 -10.23 -9.52
CA ALA A 104 0.76 -10.58 -9.79
C ALA A 104 1.10 -10.45 -11.27
N GLU A 105 0.13 -10.68 -12.14
CA GLU A 105 0.28 -10.67 -13.60
C GLU A 105 0.46 -9.23 -14.11
N ALA A 106 1.27 -9.10 -15.17
CA ALA A 106 1.48 -7.83 -15.85
C ALA A 106 0.15 -7.24 -16.36
N ASP A 107 -0.08 -5.94 -16.11
CA ASP A 107 -1.26 -5.21 -16.58
C ASP A 107 -0.86 -3.86 -17.18
N GLU A 108 -0.55 -3.86 -18.47
CA GLU A 108 -0.17 -2.63 -19.19
C GLU A 108 -1.33 -1.63 -19.29
N THR A 109 -2.57 -2.09 -19.24
CA THR A 109 -3.74 -1.22 -19.24
C THR A 109 -3.78 -0.39 -17.96
N LEU A 110 -3.56 -1.03 -16.81
CA LEU A 110 -3.45 -0.33 -15.52
C LEU A 110 -2.25 0.63 -15.51
N ALA A 111 -1.09 0.19 -16.02
CA ALA A 111 0.11 1.03 -16.09
C ALA A 111 -0.15 2.33 -16.88
N ARG A 112 -0.80 2.24 -18.05
CA ARG A 112 -1.18 3.42 -18.85
C ARG A 112 -2.18 4.31 -18.13
N ARG A 113 -3.22 3.74 -17.52
CA ARG A 113 -4.20 4.52 -16.72
C ARG A 113 -3.56 5.28 -15.58
N ILE A 114 -2.56 4.68 -14.89
CA ILE A 114 -1.80 5.34 -13.82
C ILE A 114 -1.03 6.55 -14.37
N VAL A 115 -0.37 6.39 -15.51
CA VAL A 115 0.37 7.51 -16.14
C VAL A 115 -0.59 8.60 -16.62
N ASP A 116 -1.65 8.21 -17.33
CA ASP A 116 -2.61 9.14 -17.95
C ASP A 116 -3.44 9.90 -16.90
N SER A 117 -3.60 9.34 -15.69
CA SER A 117 -4.31 10.03 -14.58
C SER A 117 -3.63 11.32 -14.14
N GLY A 118 -2.32 11.48 -14.39
CA GLY A 118 -1.53 12.60 -13.89
C GLY A 118 -1.37 12.67 -12.37
N LEU A 119 -1.91 11.71 -11.62
CA LEU A 119 -1.82 11.66 -10.16
C LEU A 119 -0.39 11.40 -9.68
N PRO A 120 0.01 11.92 -8.52
CA PRO A 120 1.31 11.65 -7.91
C PRO A 120 1.36 10.23 -7.31
N ILE A 121 1.27 9.20 -8.16
CA ILE A 121 1.23 7.80 -7.73
C ILE A 121 2.62 7.19 -7.65
N VAL A 122 2.91 6.54 -6.52
CA VAL A 122 3.94 5.52 -6.35
C VAL A 122 3.24 4.17 -6.43
N VAL A 123 3.64 3.27 -7.31
CA VAL A 123 3.05 1.93 -7.39
C VAL A 123 3.73 0.97 -6.43
N GLY A 124 2.96 0.13 -5.76
CA GLY A 124 3.43 -0.98 -4.97
C GLY A 124 3.19 -2.30 -5.71
N VAL A 125 4.23 -3.11 -5.92
CA VAL A 125 4.17 -4.34 -6.71
C VAL A 125 4.61 -5.55 -5.89
N SER A 126 3.92 -6.69 -6.05
CA SER A 126 4.17 -7.93 -5.29
C SER A 126 4.78 -9.05 -6.13
N SER A 127 5.06 -8.82 -7.43
CA SER A 127 5.72 -9.77 -8.32
C SER A 127 6.75 -9.08 -9.20
N LEU A 128 7.74 -9.84 -9.66
CA LEU A 128 8.72 -9.35 -10.64
C LEU A 128 8.08 -9.12 -12.02
N GLU A 129 7.04 -9.87 -12.36
CA GLU A 129 6.31 -9.69 -13.61
C GLU A 129 5.62 -8.33 -13.66
N MET A 130 4.87 -7.98 -12.59
CA MET A 130 4.24 -6.65 -12.47
C MET A 130 5.29 -5.54 -12.36
N LEU A 131 6.40 -5.78 -11.64
CA LEU A 131 7.52 -4.84 -11.56
C LEU A 131 8.06 -4.49 -12.95
N HIS A 132 8.40 -5.50 -13.76
CA HIS A 132 8.92 -5.28 -15.11
C HIS A 132 7.89 -4.61 -16.03
N CYS A 133 6.59 -4.86 -15.80
CA CYS A 133 5.54 -4.13 -16.52
C CYS A 133 5.56 -2.64 -16.13
N MET A 134 5.53 -2.31 -14.84
CA MET A 134 5.49 -0.92 -14.37
C MET A 134 6.78 -0.14 -14.69
N ALA A 135 7.94 -0.79 -14.66
CA ALA A 135 9.24 -0.18 -14.97
C ALA A 135 9.38 0.30 -16.44
N LYS A 136 8.49 -0.14 -17.34
CA LYS A 136 8.40 0.42 -18.70
C LYS A 136 7.77 1.82 -18.72
N TYR A 137 7.00 2.20 -17.70
CA TYR A 137 6.16 3.39 -17.67
C TYR A 137 6.54 4.36 -16.57
N LEU A 138 7.16 3.89 -15.48
CA LEU A 138 7.45 4.67 -14.28
C LEU A 138 8.94 4.57 -13.93
N PRO A 139 9.55 5.67 -13.44
CA PRO A 139 10.91 5.65 -12.96
C PRO A 139 11.01 4.91 -11.60
N PRO A 140 12.21 4.41 -11.23
CA PRO A 140 12.41 3.59 -10.02
C PRO A 140 11.86 4.20 -8.72
N GLU A 141 12.01 5.50 -8.54
CA GLU A 141 11.52 6.23 -7.35
C GLU A 141 9.99 6.24 -7.20
N ARG A 142 9.27 5.82 -8.23
CA ARG A 142 7.82 5.65 -8.23
C ARG A 142 7.38 4.18 -8.16
N ILE A 143 8.32 3.25 -7.87
CA ILE A 143 8.02 1.82 -7.76
C ILE A 143 8.50 1.30 -6.42
N LEU A 144 7.59 0.74 -5.63
CA LEU A 144 7.83 0.13 -4.33
C LEU A 144 7.63 -1.38 -4.41
N ALA A 145 8.59 -2.15 -3.87
CA ALA A 145 8.53 -3.61 -3.76
C ALA A 145 7.78 -4.05 -2.49
N PHE A 146 6.64 -4.74 -2.65
CA PHE A 146 5.94 -5.48 -1.60
C PHE A 146 6.34 -6.96 -1.64
N MET A 147 7.53 -7.26 -1.17
CA MET A 147 8.10 -8.60 -1.23
C MET A 147 7.50 -9.53 -0.17
N GLU A 148 7.45 -10.81 -0.48
CA GLU A 148 7.08 -11.88 0.45
C GLU A 148 8.24 -12.35 1.34
N SER A 149 9.50 -12.10 0.93
CA SER A 149 10.72 -12.35 1.70
C SER A 149 11.71 -11.20 1.52
N HIS A 150 12.45 -10.86 2.59
CA HIS A 150 13.51 -9.85 2.55
C HIS A 150 14.69 -10.24 1.63
N ASP A 151 14.89 -11.54 1.38
CA ASP A 151 15.93 -12.05 0.47
C ASP A 151 15.74 -11.60 -0.98
N LEU A 152 14.52 -11.20 -1.32
CA LEU A 152 14.17 -10.73 -2.67
C LEU A 152 14.53 -9.25 -2.91
N ALA A 153 15.01 -8.52 -1.90
CA ALA A 153 15.27 -7.08 -2.01
C ALA A 153 16.16 -6.72 -3.21
N LYS A 154 17.26 -7.46 -3.40
CA LYS A 154 18.18 -7.24 -4.53
C LYS A 154 17.52 -7.51 -5.88
N ALA A 155 16.72 -8.59 -5.99
CA ALA A 155 16.04 -8.95 -7.24
C ALA A 155 15.02 -7.87 -7.66
N TYR A 156 14.24 -7.34 -6.69
CA TYR A 156 13.31 -6.25 -6.98
C TYR A 156 14.03 -4.96 -7.32
N TYR A 157 15.12 -4.65 -6.63
CA TYR A 157 15.92 -3.46 -6.93
C TYR A 157 16.51 -3.54 -8.35
N ASP A 158 17.12 -4.67 -8.73
CA ASP A 158 17.68 -4.88 -10.07
C ASP A 158 16.59 -4.87 -11.16
N GLY A 159 15.37 -5.26 -10.82
CA GLY A 159 14.20 -5.18 -11.68
C GLY A 159 13.62 -3.77 -11.85
N GLY A 160 14.12 -2.78 -11.11
CA GLY A 160 13.73 -1.37 -11.26
C GLY A 160 12.93 -0.77 -10.12
N ALA A 161 12.78 -1.45 -8.97
CA ALA A 161 12.16 -0.85 -7.79
C ALA A 161 13.15 0.08 -7.07
N GLY A 162 12.81 1.34 -6.92
CA GLY A 162 13.62 2.32 -6.16
C GLY A 162 13.23 2.43 -4.68
N ILE A 163 12.16 1.75 -4.27
CA ILE A 163 11.70 1.71 -2.87
C ILE A 163 11.51 0.26 -2.45
N ILE A 164 12.16 -0.13 -1.36
CA ILE A 164 12.08 -1.48 -0.80
C ILE A 164 11.26 -1.44 0.48
N ARG A 165 10.18 -2.23 0.57
CA ARG A 165 9.37 -2.32 1.78
C ARG A 165 9.77 -3.55 2.60
N LEU A 166 10.11 -3.32 3.87
CA LEU A 166 10.32 -4.37 4.87
C LEU A 166 9.15 -4.41 5.85
N TRP A 167 8.92 -5.57 6.46
CA TRP A 167 8.09 -5.66 7.66
C TRP A 167 8.91 -5.30 8.90
N GLU A 168 8.29 -4.68 9.91
CA GLU A 168 8.95 -4.35 11.18
C GLU A 168 9.52 -5.62 11.88
N ASN A 169 8.82 -6.74 11.80
CA ASN A 169 9.26 -8.01 12.35
C ASN A 169 10.48 -8.64 11.64
N TRP A 170 10.86 -8.12 10.46
CA TRP A 170 12.08 -8.52 9.77
C TRP A 170 13.33 -7.78 10.28
N LEU A 171 13.17 -6.68 11.04
CA LEU A 171 14.28 -5.81 11.45
C LEU A 171 15.33 -6.49 12.36
N GLY A 172 15.03 -7.67 12.89
CA GLY A 172 16.02 -8.54 13.56
C GLY A 172 16.85 -9.40 12.61
N ARG A 173 16.51 -9.44 11.31
CA ARG A 173 17.19 -10.27 10.27
C ARG A 173 17.85 -9.42 9.20
N ILE A 174 17.26 -8.28 8.88
CA ILE A 174 17.76 -7.31 7.90
C ILE A 174 17.35 -5.89 8.33
N THR A 175 18.26 -4.96 8.23
CA THR A 175 18.04 -3.55 8.54
C THR A 175 17.94 -2.69 7.29
N PRO A 176 17.35 -1.48 7.36
CA PRO A 176 17.40 -0.52 6.28
C PRO A 176 18.82 -0.20 5.77
N ALA A 177 19.79 -0.15 6.68
CA ALA A 177 21.19 0.10 6.31
C ALA A 177 21.77 -1.04 5.46
N GLU A 178 21.48 -2.30 5.82
CA GLU A 178 21.92 -3.47 5.03
C GLU A 178 21.25 -3.52 3.67
N VAL A 179 19.95 -3.20 3.59
CA VAL A 179 19.26 -3.08 2.29
C VAL A 179 19.93 -1.99 1.42
N LYS A 180 20.20 -0.82 1.98
CA LYS A 180 20.88 0.27 1.24
C LYS A 180 22.30 -0.10 0.81
N ALA A 181 22.98 -0.97 1.53
CA ALA A 181 24.31 -1.47 1.13
C ALA A 181 24.26 -2.35 -0.13
N ILE A 182 23.21 -3.17 -0.29
CA ILE A 182 23.02 -4.06 -1.46
C ILE A 182 22.16 -3.42 -2.57
N CYS A 183 21.38 -2.38 -2.24
CA CYS A 183 20.50 -1.62 -3.14
C CYS A 183 20.84 -0.12 -3.05
N PRO A 184 21.96 0.33 -3.66
CA PRO A 184 22.42 1.72 -3.56
C PRO A 184 21.35 2.71 -4.05
N ASN A 185 21.12 3.79 -3.28
CA ASN A 185 20.10 4.83 -3.54
C ASN A 185 18.64 4.37 -3.36
N ALA A 186 18.36 3.11 -3.02
CA ALA A 186 17.00 2.71 -2.68
C ALA A 186 16.53 3.41 -1.41
N LYS A 187 15.26 3.81 -1.38
CA LYS A 187 14.56 4.16 -0.14
C LYS A 187 14.06 2.89 0.52
N VAL A 188 14.04 2.87 1.85
CA VAL A 188 13.53 1.74 2.61
C VAL A 188 12.35 2.19 3.46
N PHE A 189 11.18 1.61 3.18
CA PHE A 189 9.95 1.82 3.95
C PHE A 189 9.69 0.61 4.84
N ILE A 190 9.13 0.85 6.01
CA ILE A 190 8.80 -0.20 6.97
C ILE A 190 7.27 -0.29 7.10
N MET A 191 6.70 -1.49 6.99
CA MET A 191 5.33 -1.75 7.41
C MET A 191 5.32 -2.04 8.90
N ALA A 192 4.70 -1.16 9.68
CA ALA A 192 4.58 -1.33 11.13
C ALA A 192 3.76 -2.59 11.43
N CYS A 193 4.41 -3.61 11.98
CA CYS A 193 3.78 -4.84 12.44
C CYS A 193 4.81 -5.64 13.24
N ARG A 194 4.59 -5.76 14.55
CA ARG A 194 5.51 -6.47 15.45
C ARG A 194 5.31 -7.99 15.44
N ILE A 195 4.15 -8.45 14.96
CA ILE A 195 3.79 -9.86 14.96
C ILE A 195 4.46 -10.55 13.78
N ASP A 196 5.16 -11.65 14.02
CA ASP A 196 5.65 -12.52 12.96
C ASP A 196 4.47 -13.34 12.44
N TRP A 197 4.05 -13.07 11.21
CA TRP A 197 2.95 -13.78 10.56
C TRP A 197 3.19 -15.29 10.40
N LYS A 198 4.43 -15.76 10.61
CA LYS A 198 4.76 -17.19 10.67
C LYS A 198 4.32 -17.82 11.99
N ASP A 199 4.21 -17.02 13.04
CA ASP A 199 3.83 -17.48 14.38
C ASP A 199 2.33 -17.34 14.65
N THR A 200 1.61 -16.59 13.82
CA THR A 200 0.15 -16.36 13.96
C THR A 200 -0.57 -16.68 12.66
N LYS A 201 -1.72 -17.35 12.78
CA LYS A 201 -2.55 -17.70 11.62
C LYS A 201 -3.27 -16.50 10.97
N GLU A 202 -3.39 -15.37 11.66
CA GLU A 202 -4.09 -14.17 11.18
C GLU A 202 -3.42 -12.91 11.74
N ILE A 203 -2.92 -12.05 10.85
CA ILE A 203 -2.57 -10.66 11.17
C ILE A 203 -3.83 -9.81 11.02
N THR A 204 -4.22 -9.11 12.07
CA THR A 204 -5.35 -8.18 12.03
C THR A 204 -4.89 -6.77 11.65
N LEU A 205 -5.85 -5.89 11.29
CA LEU A 205 -5.52 -4.49 10.99
C LEU A 205 -4.90 -3.77 12.19
N SER A 206 -5.30 -4.10 13.43
CA SER A 206 -4.73 -3.49 14.64
C SER A 206 -3.27 -3.84 14.88
N ASP A 207 -2.79 -4.96 14.35
CA ASP A 207 -1.37 -5.32 14.45
C ASP A 207 -0.46 -4.40 13.64
N MET A 208 -1.03 -3.62 12.71
CA MET A 208 -0.36 -2.64 11.87
C MET A 208 -0.59 -1.17 12.34
N ASP A 209 -1.13 -0.95 13.53
CA ASP A 209 -1.34 0.40 14.06
C ASP A 209 -0.04 1.15 14.28
N GLY A 210 1.02 0.42 14.59
CA GLY A 210 2.30 0.98 14.98
C GLY A 210 2.32 1.43 16.46
N SER A 211 3.37 2.10 16.84
CA SER A 211 3.53 2.75 18.15
C SER A 211 4.64 3.80 18.06
N GLY A 212 4.72 4.70 19.06
CA GLY A 212 5.85 5.63 19.16
C GLY A 212 7.20 4.89 19.20
N GLU A 213 7.28 3.77 19.92
CA GLU A 213 8.48 2.93 19.98
C GLU A 213 8.82 2.28 18.62
N SER A 214 7.81 1.84 17.84
CA SER A 214 8.03 1.37 16.47
C SER A 214 8.60 2.48 15.59
N LEU A 215 8.07 3.69 15.69
CA LEU A 215 8.55 4.85 14.93
C LEU A 215 9.99 5.22 15.30
N ASP A 216 10.31 5.28 16.61
CA ASP A 216 11.67 5.55 17.10
C ASP A 216 12.65 4.49 16.61
N LYS A 217 12.29 3.21 16.68
CA LYS A 217 13.10 2.10 16.17
C LYS A 217 13.35 2.20 14.68
N CYS A 218 12.31 2.46 13.88
CA CYS A 218 12.43 2.62 12.43
C CYS A 218 13.33 3.80 12.07
N LEU A 219 13.16 4.94 12.76
CA LEU A 219 14.00 6.13 12.57
C LEU A 219 15.47 5.84 12.92
N ALA A 220 15.73 5.23 14.08
CA ALA A 220 17.09 4.89 14.53
C ALA A 220 17.81 3.93 13.57
N LEU A 221 17.08 3.02 12.91
CA LEU A 221 17.61 2.10 11.92
C LEU A 221 17.73 2.71 10.50
N GLY A 222 17.39 3.99 10.32
CA GLY A 222 17.54 4.70 9.07
C GLY A 222 16.48 4.40 8.02
N ALA A 223 15.25 4.06 8.43
CA ALA A 223 14.10 3.97 7.53
C ALA A 223 13.77 5.35 6.91
N ASP A 224 13.35 5.35 5.65
CA ASP A 224 12.94 6.55 4.94
C ASP A 224 11.42 6.81 5.07
N GLY A 225 10.66 5.79 5.49
CA GLY A 225 9.22 5.91 5.73
C GLY A 225 8.65 4.73 6.52
N VAL A 226 7.48 4.94 7.13
CA VAL A 226 6.73 3.92 7.86
C VAL A 226 5.27 3.92 7.40
N LEU A 227 4.78 2.74 6.97
CA LEU A 227 3.36 2.49 6.71
C LEU A 227 2.72 2.03 8.02
N MET A 228 1.63 2.69 8.42
CA MET A 228 0.91 2.38 9.65
C MET A 228 -0.57 2.76 9.57
N ASN A 229 -1.38 2.13 10.44
CA ASN A 229 -2.81 2.40 10.46
C ASN A 229 -3.20 3.60 11.32
N ASP A 230 -2.56 3.76 12.48
CA ASP A 230 -3.01 4.76 13.46
C ASP A 230 -2.29 6.10 13.27
N MET A 231 -2.94 7.00 12.53
CA MET A 231 -2.43 8.35 12.28
C MET A 231 -2.37 9.22 13.53
N GLN A 232 -3.14 8.94 14.58
CA GLN A 232 -3.07 9.67 15.83
C GLN A 232 -1.73 9.42 16.56
N ILE A 233 -1.22 8.18 16.49
CA ILE A 233 0.11 7.84 17.00
C ILE A 233 1.19 8.64 16.26
N ALA A 234 1.12 8.67 14.93
CA ALA A 234 2.07 9.41 14.09
C ALA A 234 2.06 10.92 14.39
N LEU A 235 0.87 11.50 14.52
CA LEU A 235 0.68 12.92 14.84
C LEU A 235 1.27 13.27 16.22
N THR A 236 1.08 12.39 17.20
CA THR A 236 1.62 12.58 18.56
C THR A 236 3.14 12.44 18.58
N TRP A 237 3.68 11.49 17.83
CA TRP A 237 5.13 11.23 17.72
C TRP A 237 5.89 12.39 17.06
N ARG A 238 5.27 13.11 16.13
CA ARG A 238 5.89 14.25 15.41
C ARG A 238 5.95 15.54 16.22
N LYS A 239 5.22 15.65 17.35
CA LYS A 239 5.22 16.82 18.27
C LYS A 239 6.41 16.78 19.21
#